data_d1b0de84f9fab7b4b2aeffaeb5db651f
#
_entry.id   d1b0de84f9fab7b4b2aeffaeb5db651f
#
_cell.length_a   1.000
_cell.length_b   1.000
_cell.length_c   1.000
_cell.angle_alpha   90.00
_cell.angle_beta   90.00
_cell.angle_gamma   90.00
#
_symmetry.space_group_name_H-M   'P 1'
#
loop_
_entity.id
_entity.type
_entity.pdbx_description
1 polymer ?
#
loop_
_entity_poly.entity_id
_entity_poly.type
_entity_poly.pdbx_seq_one_letter_code
_entity_poly.pdbx_strand_id
1 'polypeptide(L)'
;MRPFAIRALLWKETRQLGRNRTALLTATFLPAVILFIAPIQILVQVRLVGGARGLDQMTGLPGFSGVTQPTDLLLQFVYPLLFVIGGLLLPTLTTTYAIVAERERRSLELLVSLPVSVNEILGAKLLSVLLVTALVGLPYIAIVLSLLIVLGVADLGIIPVLVAPFLAAVVCSTSASLLLTLLARDFRSANNLSGLLFVPVLIVTAITLSAVGGPARTYVLSAVLLGLAGIALVAALRWVTFERYLE
;
A
#
# COMPACT_ATOMS: atom_id res chain seq x y z
N MET A 1 1.39 -21.32 16.66
CA MET A 1 0.98 -21.27 15.23
C MET A 1 1.49 -22.51 14.51
N ARG A 2 0.62 -23.24 13.85
CA ARG A 2 0.98 -24.47 13.11
C ARG A 2 1.42 -24.07 11.69
N PRO A 3 2.70 -24.20 11.31
CA PRO A 3 3.21 -23.69 10.02
C PRO A 3 2.54 -24.34 8.81
N PHE A 4 2.10 -25.58 8.96
CA PHE A 4 1.38 -26.31 7.91
C PHE A 4 -0.01 -25.72 7.61
N ALA A 5 -0.75 -25.32 8.64
CA ALA A 5 -2.07 -24.71 8.49
C ALA A 5 -1.99 -23.35 7.79
N ILE A 6 -1.00 -22.53 8.17
CA ILE A 6 -0.78 -21.23 7.53
C ILE A 6 -0.43 -21.40 6.06
N ARG A 7 0.43 -22.36 5.71
CA ARG A 7 0.82 -22.61 4.31
C ARG A 7 -0.37 -23.08 3.46
N ALA A 8 -1.22 -23.94 3.99
CA ALA A 8 -2.42 -24.41 3.30
C ALA A 8 -3.44 -23.28 3.09
N LEU A 9 -3.64 -22.43 4.10
CA LEU A 9 -4.50 -21.25 4.02
C LEU A 9 -3.95 -20.23 3.01
N LEU A 10 -2.67 -19.94 3.05
CA LEU A 10 -2.00 -19.06 2.08
C LEU A 10 -2.19 -19.55 0.64
N TRP A 11 -1.98 -20.84 0.40
CA TRP A 11 -2.15 -21.41 -0.94
C TRP A 11 -3.60 -21.32 -1.43
N LYS A 12 -4.56 -21.58 -0.53
CA LYS A 12 -6.00 -21.42 -0.82
C LYS A 12 -6.31 -19.97 -1.20
N GLU A 13 -5.89 -19.01 -0.37
CA GLU A 13 -6.16 -17.56 -0.55
C GLU A 13 -5.55 -17.02 -1.85
N THR A 14 -4.28 -17.29 -2.10
CA THR A 14 -3.60 -16.85 -3.33
C THR A 14 -4.25 -17.43 -4.58
N ARG A 15 -4.69 -18.71 -4.54
CA ARG A 15 -5.40 -19.34 -5.65
C ARG A 15 -6.81 -18.79 -5.85
N GLN A 16 -7.49 -18.44 -4.77
CA GLN A 16 -8.83 -17.84 -4.81
C GLN A 16 -8.79 -16.42 -5.40
N LEU A 17 -7.84 -15.60 -4.97
CA LEU A 17 -7.60 -14.27 -5.54
C LEU A 17 -7.23 -14.37 -7.03
N GLY A 18 -6.37 -15.33 -7.41
CA GLY A 18 -5.97 -15.57 -8.80
C GLY A 18 -7.10 -16.02 -9.73
N ARG A 19 -8.17 -16.64 -9.21
CA ARG A 19 -9.34 -17.07 -10.02
C ARG A 19 -10.36 -15.96 -10.26
N ASN A 20 -10.35 -14.91 -9.45
CA ASN A 20 -11.26 -13.78 -9.63
C ASN A 20 -10.67 -12.76 -10.59
N ARG A 21 -10.94 -12.95 -11.90
CA ARG A 21 -10.41 -12.10 -12.97
C ARG A 21 -10.73 -10.62 -12.79
N THR A 22 -11.95 -10.30 -12.33
CA THR A 22 -12.37 -8.91 -12.12
C THR A 22 -11.58 -8.26 -10.99
N ALA A 23 -11.43 -8.96 -9.86
CA ALA A 23 -10.63 -8.48 -8.73
C ALA A 23 -9.16 -8.30 -9.13
N LEU A 24 -8.58 -9.25 -9.88
CA LEU A 24 -7.21 -9.15 -10.39
C LEU A 24 -7.04 -7.98 -11.36
N LEU A 25 -7.95 -7.82 -12.32
CA LEU A 25 -7.87 -6.71 -13.28
C LEU A 25 -7.96 -5.35 -12.58
N THR A 26 -8.90 -5.19 -11.65
CA THR A 26 -9.04 -3.94 -10.88
C THR A 26 -7.81 -3.70 -9.99
N ALA A 27 -7.35 -4.74 -9.30
CA ALA A 27 -6.18 -4.67 -8.44
C ALA A 27 -4.86 -4.45 -9.21
N THR A 28 -4.81 -4.77 -10.51
CA THR A 28 -3.61 -4.59 -11.33
C THR A 28 -3.66 -3.28 -12.12
N PHE A 29 -4.82 -2.94 -12.72
CA PHE A 29 -4.94 -1.78 -13.61
C PHE A 29 -4.79 -0.44 -12.87
N LEU A 30 -5.50 -0.26 -11.75
CA LEU A 30 -5.46 1.01 -11.02
C LEU A 30 -4.07 1.34 -10.46
N PRO A 31 -3.38 0.39 -9.80
CA PRO A 31 -1.99 0.62 -9.38
C PRO A 31 -1.02 0.78 -10.55
N ALA A 32 -1.24 0.11 -11.70
CA ALA A 32 -0.41 0.31 -12.88
C ALA A 32 -0.44 1.76 -13.34
N VAL A 33 -1.60 2.43 -13.28
CA VAL A 33 -1.71 3.86 -13.61
C VAL A 33 -0.88 4.70 -12.65
N ILE A 34 -0.95 4.44 -11.36
CA ILE A 34 -0.30 5.25 -10.32
C ILE A 34 1.17 4.92 -10.17
N LEU A 35 1.53 3.63 -10.16
CA LEU A 35 2.90 3.19 -9.91
C LEU A 35 3.79 3.17 -11.17
N PHE A 36 3.20 3.18 -12.35
CA PHE A 36 3.94 3.06 -13.60
C PHE A 36 3.66 4.22 -14.56
N ILE A 37 2.40 4.45 -14.96
CA ILE A 37 2.06 5.46 -15.97
C ILE A 37 2.33 6.87 -15.45
N ALA A 38 1.85 7.22 -14.25
CA ALA A 38 2.00 8.56 -13.70
C ALA A 38 3.48 8.95 -13.46
N PRO A 39 4.34 8.12 -12.85
CA PRO A 39 5.76 8.43 -12.72
C PRO A 39 6.47 8.66 -14.06
N ILE A 40 6.19 7.82 -15.06
CA ILE A 40 6.78 7.97 -16.40
C ILE A 40 6.28 9.25 -17.07
N GLN A 41 4.99 9.53 -16.99
CA GLN A 41 4.40 10.72 -17.60
C GLN A 41 5.02 12.00 -17.03
N ILE A 42 5.18 12.08 -15.70
CA ILE A 42 5.81 13.21 -15.03
C ILE A 42 7.29 13.33 -15.44
N LEU A 43 8.02 12.22 -15.49
CA LEU A 43 9.41 12.22 -15.96
C LEU A 43 9.56 12.75 -17.38
N VAL A 44 8.70 12.29 -18.29
CA VAL A 44 8.67 12.76 -19.69
C VAL A 44 8.38 14.26 -19.76
N GLN A 45 7.41 14.75 -19.01
CA GLN A 45 7.07 16.17 -18.97
C GLN A 45 8.25 17.03 -18.48
N VAL A 46 8.91 16.63 -17.41
CA VAL A 46 10.07 17.35 -16.86
C VAL A 46 11.24 17.37 -17.84
N ARG A 47 11.50 16.24 -18.54
CA ARG A 47 12.60 16.15 -19.50
C ARG A 47 12.34 16.85 -20.84
N LEU A 48 11.15 16.66 -21.43
CA LEU A 48 10.84 17.16 -22.78
C LEU A 48 10.37 18.60 -22.82
N VAL A 49 9.60 19.03 -21.82
CA VAL A 49 8.99 20.36 -21.82
C VAL A 49 9.88 21.40 -21.13
N GLY A 50 11.02 20.96 -20.56
CA GLY A 50 11.83 21.83 -19.72
C GLY A 50 10.98 22.39 -18.56
N GLY A 51 10.04 21.57 -18.11
CA GLY A 51 8.88 21.89 -17.31
C GLY A 51 9.17 22.33 -15.87
N ALA A 52 10.27 23.00 -15.70
CA ALA A 52 10.68 23.63 -14.47
C ALA A 52 9.83 24.87 -14.12
N ARG A 53 9.15 25.50 -15.08
CA ARG A 53 8.48 26.81 -14.84
C ARG A 53 7.45 26.81 -13.69
N GLY A 54 6.82 25.68 -13.37
CA GLY A 54 5.94 25.57 -12.21
C GLY A 54 6.63 25.05 -10.96
N LEU A 55 7.73 24.32 -11.12
CA LEU A 55 8.48 23.71 -10.01
C LEU A 55 9.45 24.72 -9.37
N ASP A 56 9.98 25.68 -10.14
CA ASP A 56 10.83 26.76 -9.64
C ASP A 56 10.09 27.63 -8.60
N GLN A 57 8.78 27.76 -8.73
CA GLN A 57 7.95 28.47 -7.74
C GLN A 57 7.78 27.68 -6.43
N MET A 58 7.93 26.36 -6.47
CA MET A 58 7.81 25.51 -5.28
C MET A 58 9.12 25.43 -4.47
N THR A 59 10.28 25.65 -5.10
CA THR A 59 11.59 25.54 -4.42
C THR A 59 11.79 26.56 -3.29
N GLY A 60 11.04 27.67 -3.30
CA GLY A 60 11.06 28.70 -2.26
C GLY A 60 10.11 28.48 -1.08
N LEU A 61 9.28 27.43 -1.10
CA LEU A 61 8.32 27.19 -0.04
C LEU A 61 8.96 26.50 1.18
N PRO A 62 8.55 26.85 2.42
CA PRO A 62 9.00 26.14 3.61
C PRO A 62 8.61 24.65 3.51
N GLY A 63 9.57 23.76 3.75
CA GLY A 63 9.41 22.30 3.59
C GLY A 63 10.09 21.74 2.34
N PHE A 64 10.45 22.55 1.36
CA PHE A 64 11.21 22.15 0.18
C PHE A 64 12.70 22.52 0.29
N SER A 65 13.18 22.76 1.50
CA SER A 65 14.60 23.04 1.78
C SER A 65 15.48 21.88 1.30
N GLY A 66 16.48 22.22 0.47
CA GLY A 66 17.41 21.23 -0.12
C GLY A 66 17.02 20.73 -1.52
N VAL A 67 15.92 21.20 -2.09
CA VAL A 67 15.56 20.97 -3.50
C VAL A 67 16.20 22.04 -4.35
N THR A 68 17.23 21.70 -5.10
CA THR A 68 17.96 22.63 -5.98
C THR A 68 17.57 22.45 -7.45
N GLN A 69 17.07 21.27 -7.81
CA GLN A 69 16.68 20.93 -9.17
C GLN A 69 15.27 20.33 -9.22
N PRO A 70 14.56 20.47 -10.34
CA PRO A 70 13.25 19.83 -10.53
C PRO A 70 13.27 18.32 -10.36
N THR A 71 14.40 17.68 -10.70
CA THR A 71 14.62 16.24 -10.49
C THR A 71 14.65 15.85 -9.01
N ASP A 72 15.20 16.69 -8.14
CA ASP A 72 15.22 16.46 -6.70
C ASP A 72 13.81 16.47 -6.12
N LEU A 73 12.97 17.39 -6.59
CA LEU A 73 11.57 17.47 -6.19
C LEU A 73 10.81 16.21 -6.59
N LEU A 74 11.05 15.69 -7.79
CA LEU A 74 10.45 14.45 -8.24
C LEU A 74 10.86 13.27 -7.35
N LEU A 75 12.16 13.12 -7.11
CA LEU A 75 12.71 11.97 -6.38
C LEU A 75 12.38 12.02 -4.89
N GLN A 76 12.32 13.21 -4.29
CA GLN A 76 12.16 13.38 -2.85
C GLN A 76 10.70 13.55 -2.39
N PHE A 77 9.79 13.98 -3.29
CA PHE A 77 8.38 14.24 -2.97
C PHE A 77 7.42 13.45 -3.83
N VAL A 78 7.50 13.65 -5.15
CA VAL A 78 6.47 13.14 -6.06
C VAL A 78 6.47 11.62 -6.11
N TYR A 79 7.62 10.99 -6.31
CA TYR A 79 7.70 9.54 -6.37
C TYR A 79 7.39 8.85 -5.05
N PRO A 80 7.95 9.28 -3.88
CA PRO A 80 7.53 8.72 -2.60
C PRO A 80 6.02 8.84 -2.37
N LEU A 81 5.41 9.98 -2.71
CA LEU A 81 3.97 10.18 -2.58
C LEU A 81 3.18 9.22 -3.48
N LEU A 82 3.54 9.09 -4.76
CA LEU A 82 2.89 8.18 -5.70
C LEU A 82 3.03 6.72 -5.26
N PHE A 83 4.21 6.33 -4.77
CA PHE A 83 4.45 4.97 -4.30
C PHE A 83 3.69 4.66 -3.02
N VAL A 84 3.54 5.64 -2.12
CA VAL A 84 2.65 5.51 -0.95
C VAL A 84 1.20 5.36 -1.41
N ILE A 85 0.70 6.19 -2.32
CA ILE A 85 -0.66 6.08 -2.85
C ILE A 85 -0.89 4.68 -3.48
N GLY A 86 0.03 4.21 -4.30
CA GLY A 86 -0.05 2.88 -4.90
C GLY A 86 -0.01 1.77 -3.85
N GLY A 87 0.86 1.92 -2.83
CA GLY A 87 0.97 1.01 -1.69
C GLY A 87 -0.27 0.98 -0.80
N LEU A 88 -1.04 2.06 -0.75
CA LEU A 88 -2.33 2.11 -0.05
C LEU A 88 -3.45 1.45 -0.86
N LEU A 89 -3.53 1.73 -2.16
CA LEU A 89 -4.61 1.26 -3.02
C LEU A 89 -4.64 -0.25 -3.21
N LEU A 90 -3.48 -0.85 -3.48
CA LEU A 90 -3.36 -2.29 -3.75
C LEU A 90 -3.94 -3.17 -2.64
N PRO A 91 -3.48 -3.02 -1.36
CA PRO A 91 -3.99 -3.86 -0.29
C PRO A 91 -5.45 -3.58 0.04
N THR A 92 -5.88 -2.32 -0.05
CA THR A 92 -7.27 -1.92 0.25
C THR A 92 -8.24 -2.68 -0.64
N LEU A 93 -8.00 -2.69 -1.95
CA LEU A 93 -8.84 -3.41 -2.90
C LEU A 93 -8.78 -4.93 -2.67
N THR A 94 -7.58 -5.50 -2.53
CA THR A 94 -7.42 -6.95 -2.35
C THR A 94 -8.00 -7.45 -1.04
N THR A 95 -7.85 -6.71 0.07
CA THR A 95 -8.41 -7.08 1.39
C THR A 95 -9.93 -7.06 1.37
N THR A 96 -10.52 -6.01 0.79
CA THR A 96 -11.98 -5.89 0.69
C THR A 96 -12.56 -7.06 -0.10
N TYR A 97 -11.99 -7.38 -1.27
CA TYR A 97 -12.43 -8.54 -2.05
C TYR A 97 -12.23 -9.88 -1.34
N ALA A 98 -11.13 -10.07 -0.63
CA ALA A 98 -10.82 -11.33 0.04
C ALA A 98 -11.78 -11.62 1.22
N ILE A 99 -12.09 -10.62 2.04
CA ILE A 99 -12.89 -10.82 3.26
C ILE A 99 -14.38 -10.82 2.94
N VAL A 100 -14.83 -9.88 2.11
CA VAL A 100 -16.27 -9.75 1.83
C VAL A 100 -16.78 -10.88 0.96
N ALA A 101 -15.99 -11.33 -0.03
CA ALA A 101 -16.35 -12.48 -0.85
C ALA A 101 -16.53 -13.77 -0.04
N GLU A 102 -15.81 -13.93 1.08
CA GLU A 102 -16.00 -15.07 1.98
C GLU A 102 -17.24 -14.93 2.87
N ARG A 103 -17.52 -13.71 3.34
CA ARG A 103 -18.72 -13.41 4.12
C ARG A 103 -19.99 -13.65 3.29
N GLU A 104 -20.04 -13.18 2.05
CA GLU A 104 -21.16 -13.38 1.13
C GLU A 104 -21.38 -14.87 0.76
N ARG A 105 -20.30 -15.64 0.68
CA ARG A 105 -20.37 -17.09 0.38
C ARG A 105 -20.67 -17.96 1.60
N ARG A 106 -20.87 -17.39 2.79
CA ARG A 106 -21.02 -18.11 4.07
C ARG A 106 -19.89 -19.11 4.35
N SER A 107 -18.75 -18.94 3.70
CA SER A 107 -17.59 -19.83 3.88
C SER A 107 -16.87 -19.61 5.22
N LEU A 108 -17.21 -18.54 5.94
CA LEU A 108 -16.71 -18.26 7.29
C LEU A 108 -17.16 -19.33 8.30
N GLU A 109 -18.40 -19.81 8.18
CA GLU A 109 -18.93 -20.87 9.06
C GLU A 109 -18.11 -22.19 8.92
N LEU A 110 -17.69 -22.50 7.69
CA LEU A 110 -16.83 -23.66 7.42
C LEU A 110 -15.40 -23.44 7.95
N LEU A 111 -14.88 -22.22 7.95
CA LEU A 111 -13.56 -21.90 8.50
C LEU A 111 -13.54 -22.01 10.03
N VAL A 112 -14.63 -21.65 10.68
CA VAL A 112 -14.79 -21.73 12.15
C VAL A 112 -14.92 -23.17 12.62
N SER A 113 -15.43 -24.08 11.79
CA SER A 113 -15.49 -25.52 12.10
C SER A 113 -14.12 -26.23 12.06
N LEU A 114 -13.09 -25.58 11.51
CA LEU A 114 -11.73 -26.11 11.50
C LEU A 114 -11.05 -25.86 12.87
N PRO A 115 -10.15 -26.76 13.32
CA PRO A 115 -9.42 -26.61 14.57
C PRO A 115 -8.26 -25.58 14.41
N VAL A 116 -8.58 -24.36 13.97
CA VAL A 116 -7.65 -23.27 13.70
C VAL A 116 -8.11 -22.04 14.48
N SER A 117 -7.18 -21.31 15.10
CA SER A 117 -7.51 -20.08 15.83
C SER A 117 -7.85 -18.92 14.87
N VAL A 118 -8.73 -18.01 15.28
CA VAL A 118 -9.09 -16.81 14.50
C VAL A 118 -7.85 -15.99 14.15
N ASN A 119 -6.90 -15.90 15.07
CA ASN A 119 -5.64 -15.18 14.83
C ASN A 119 -4.78 -15.83 13.73
N GLU A 120 -4.83 -17.16 13.58
CA GLU A 120 -4.14 -17.88 12.50
C GLU A 120 -4.80 -17.60 11.15
N ILE A 121 -6.12 -17.52 11.11
CA ILE A 121 -6.89 -17.15 9.91
C ILE A 121 -6.58 -15.73 9.49
N LEU A 122 -6.64 -14.78 10.42
CA LEU A 122 -6.35 -13.37 10.15
C LEU A 122 -4.89 -13.16 9.71
N GLY A 123 -3.94 -13.82 10.38
CA GLY A 123 -2.54 -13.79 10.01
C GLY A 123 -2.27 -14.35 8.61
N ALA A 124 -2.91 -15.45 8.24
CA ALA A 124 -2.82 -16.02 6.90
C ALA A 124 -3.40 -15.08 5.84
N LYS A 125 -4.54 -14.43 6.11
CA LYS A 125 -5.14 -13.42 5.22
C LYS A 125 -4.23 -12.20 5.04
N LEU A 126 -3.73 -11.65 6.13
CA LEU A 126 -2.80 -10.51 6.10
C LEU A 126 -1.58 -10.87 5.24
N LEU A 127 -0.98 -12.03 5.47
CA LEU A 127 0.20 -12.47 4.72
C LEU A 127 -0.11 -12.71 3.23
N SER A 128 -1.29 -13.28 2.90
CA SER A 128 -1.69 -13.49 1.51
C SER A 128 -1.89 -12.17 0.75
N VAL A 129 -2.52 -11.18 1.38
CA VAL A 129 -2.70 -9.85 0.80
C VAL A 129 -1.35 -9.16 0.60
N LEU A 130 -0.45 -9.22 1.59
CA LEU A 130 0.90 -8.68 1.47
C LEU A 130 1.67 -9.31 0.31
N LEU A 131 1.62 -10.64 0.16
CA LEU A 131 2.29 -11.35 -0.92
C LEU A 131 1.72 -10.97 -2.29
N VAL A 132 0.41 -10.95 -2.46
CA VAL A 132 -0.23 -10.57 -3.73
C VAL A 132 0.09 -9.12 -4.08
N THR A 133 0.02 -8.23 -3.10
CA THR A 133 0.34 -6.80 -3.29
C THR A 133 1.81 -6.61 -3.69
N ALA A 134 2.73 -7.29 -3.02
CA ALA A 134 4.14 -7.23 -3.36
C ALA A 134 4.41 -7.82 -4.77
N LEU A 135 3.79 -8.93 -5.10
CA LEU A 135 3.93 -9.58 -6.41
C LEU A 135 3.44 -8.69 -7.55
N VAL A 136 2.39 -7.91 -7.33
CA VAL A 136 1.84 -6.98 -8.34
C VAL A 136 2.59 -5.64 -8.34
N GLY A 137 2.86 -5.06 -7.17
CA GLY A 137 3.41 -3.71 -7.04
C GLY A 137 4.91 -3.63 -7.32
N LEU A 138 5.70 -4.58 -6.82
CA LEU A 138 7.16 -4.54 -6.98
C LEU A 138 7.65 -4.54 -8.43
N PRO A 139 7.07 -5.31 -9.38
CA PRO A 139 7.45 -5.23 -10.78
C PRO A 139 7.26 -3.83 -11.38
N TYR A 140 6.16 -3.14 -11.07
CA TYR A 140 5.93 -1.77 -11.57
C TYR A 140 7.00 -0.80 -11.04
N ILE A 141 7.29 -0.89 -9.75
CA ILE A 141 8.33 -0.07 -9.13
C ILE A 141 9.71 -0.41 -9.72
N ALA A 142 10.02 -1.69 -9.91
CA ALA A 142 11.29 -2.12 -10.48
C ALA A 142 11.49 -1.57 -11.91
N ILE A 143 10.44 -1.55 -12.73
CA ILE A 143 10.52 -0.96 -14.10
C ILE A 143 10.77 0.54 -14.00
N VAL A 144 10.05 1.28 -13.14
CA VAL A 144 10.24 2.72 -12.97
C VAL A 144 11.64 3.04 -12.44
N LEU A 145 12.12 2.31 -11.43
CA LEU A 145 13.48 2.48 -10.89
C LEU A 145 14.54 2.20 -11.94
N SER A 146 14.38 1.12 -12.71
CA SER A 146 15.32 0.79 -13.80
C SER A 146 15.36 1.90 -14.83
N LEU A 147 14.21 2.48 -15.17
CA LEU A 147 14.11 3.59 -16.12
C LEU A 147 14.83 4.85 -15.58
N LEU A 148 14.62 5.19 -14.30
CA LEU A 148 15.28 6.34 -13.66
C LEU A 148 16.80 6.21 -13.65
N ILE A 149 17.31 5.00 -13.38
CA ILE A 149 18.74 4.71 -13.36
C ILE A 149 19.32 4.76 -14.78
N VAL A 150 18.69 4.10 -15.76
CA VAL A 150 19.14 4.08 -17.16
C VAL A 150 19.16 5.49 -17.78
N LEU A 151 18.21 6.34 -17.42
CA LEU A 151 18.15 7.72 -17.88
C LEU A 151 19.12 8.65 -17.12
N GLY A 152 19.88 8.15 -16.16
CA GLY A 152 20.81 8.93 -15.35
C GLY A 152 20.13 9.99 -14.48
N VAL A 153 18.87 9.76 -14.11
CA VAL A 153 18.10 10.67 -13.22
C VAL A 153 18.37 10.34 -11.75
N ALA A 154 18.70 9.09 -11.47
CA ALA A 154 18.93 8.61 -10.11
C ALA A 154 20.02 7.54 -10.08
N ASP A 155 20.71 7.45 -8.94
CA ASP A 155 21.69 6.43 -8.64
C ASP A 155 21.06 5.21 -7.96
N LEU A 156 21.81 4.11 -7.83
CA LEU A 156 21.34 2.90 -7.13
C LEU A 156 20.89 3.15 -5.68
N GLY A 157 21.42 4.21 -5.04
CA GLY A 157 21.03 4.62 -3.69
C GLY A 157 19.54 5.06 -3.56
N ILE A 158 18.87 5.34 -4.68
CA ILE A 158 17.43 5.71 -4.67
C ILE A 158 16.51 4.51 -4.39
N ILE A 159 16.97 3.28 -4.66
CA ILE A 159 16.14 2.07 -4.51
C ILE A 159 15.55 1.96 -3.10
N PRO A 160 16.34 1.92 -2.02
CA PRO A 160 15.78 1.83 -0.67
C PRO A 160 14.94 3.06 -0.29
N VAL A 161 15.28 4.24 -0.80
CA VAL A 161 14.56 5.50 -0.54
C VAL A 161 13.12 5.45 -1.07
N LEU A 162 12.89 4.82 -2.21
CA LEU A 162 11.57 4.73 -2.84
C LEU A 162 10.82 3.44 -2.49
N VAL A 163 11.51 2.33 -2.30
CA VAL A 163 10.88 1.04 -1.96
C VAL A 163 10.42 0.99 -0.50
N ALA A 164 11.18 1.58 0.43
CA ALA A 164 10.82 1.54 1.85
C ALA A 164 9.44 2.19 2.16
N PRO A 165 9.11 3.42 1.69
CA PRO A 165 7.79 3.99 1.93
C PRO A 165 6.66 3.23 1.24
N PHE A 166 6.91 2.63 0.07
CA PHE A 166 5.93 1.74 -0.57
C PHE A 166 5.60 0.53 0.30
N LEU A 167 6.63 -0.21 0.74
CA LEU A 167 6.43 -1.39 1.59
C LEU A 167 5.77 -1.02 2.93
N ALA A 168 6.17 0.10 3.53
CA ALA A 168 5.55 0.60 4.75
C ALA A 168 4.06 0.96 4.53
N ALA A 169 3.72 1.58 3.40
CA ALA A 169 2.34 1.89 3.03
C ALA A 169 1.51 0.62 2.79
N VAL A 170 2.09 -0.40 2.14
CA VAL A 170 1.45 -1.71 1.94
C VAL A 170 1.11 -2.36 3.27
N VAL A 171 2.04 -2.40 4.23
CA VAL A 171 1.82 -2.97 5.55
C VAL A 171 0.77 -2.16 6.32
N CYS A 172 0.86 -0.83 6.28
CA CYS A 172 -0.10 0.07 6.93
C CYS A 172 -1.52 -0.14 6.38
N SER A 173 -1.66 -0.09 5.06
CA SER A 173 -2.95 -0.27 4.39
C SER A 173 -3.56 -1.65 4.65
N THR A 174 -2.75 -2.71 4.58
CA THR A 174 -3.23 -4.08 4.85
C THR A 174 -3.75 -4.21 6.27
N SER A 175 -2.99 -3.73 7.26
CA SER A 175 -3.37 -3.79 8.68
C SER A 175 -4.65 -3.00 8.96
N ALA A 176 -4.73 -1.80 8.42
CA ALA A 176 -5.86 -0.91 8.61
C ALA A 176 -7.12 -1.37 7.85
N SER A 177 -6.98 -1.84 6.60
CA SER A 177 -8.09 -2.39 5.84
C SER A 177 -8.65 -3.66 6.49
N LEU A 178 -7.80 -4.49 7.08
CA LEU A 178 -8.23 -5.65 7.84
C LEU A 178 -9.07 -5.24 9.04
N LEU A 179 -8.63 -4.24 9.83
CA LEU A 179 -9.41 -3.71 10.95
C LEU A 179 -10.77 -3.16 10.48
N LEU A 180 -10.78 -2.36 9.41
CA LEU A 180 -12.00 -1.73 8.91
C LEU A 180 -12.99 -2.73 8.32
N THR A 181 -12.51 -3.78 7.64
CA THR A 181 -13.37 -4.84 7.10
C THR A 181 -13.99 -5.70 8.19
N LEU A 182 -13.35 -5.83 9.34
CA LEU A 182 -13.93 -6.49 10.52
C LEU A 182 -15.04 -5.66 11.17
N LEU A 183 -14.96 -4.32 11.07
CA LEU A 183 -15.98 -3.39 11.57
C LEU A 183 -17.15 -3.19 10.60
N ALA A 184 -16.95 -3.45 9.32
CA ALA A 184 -17.94 -3.25 8.29
C ALA A 184 -18.93 -4.42 8.21
N ARG A 185 -20.22 -4.09 8.01
CA ARG A 185 -21.28 -5.10 7.89
C ARG A 185 -21.45 -5.63 6.47
N ASP A 186 -21.18 -4.82 5.46
CA ASP A 186 -21.36 -5.13 4.04
C ASP A 186 -20.19 -4.62 3.18
N PHE A 187 -20.13 -5.09 1.92
CA PHE A 187 -19.09 -4.70 0.97
C PHE A 187 -19.00 -3.19 0.76
N ARG A 188 -20.15 -2.53 0.62
CA ARG A 188 -20.21 -1.10 0.33
C ARG A 188 -19.65 -0.28 1.50
N SER A 189 -20.02 -0.66 2.72
CA SER A 189 -19.52 -0.07 3.95
C SER A 189 -18.01 -0.31 4.12
N ALA A 190 -17.54 -1.53 3.88
CA ALA A 190 -16.11 -1.87 3.93
C ALA A 190 -15.28 -1.05 2.94
N ASN A 191 -15.75 -0.93 1.70
CA ASN A 191 -15.05 -0.17 0.67
C ASN A 191 -15.02 1.34 0.99
N ASN A 192 -16.12 1.90 1.45
CA ASN A 192 -16.20 3.31 1.83
C ASN A 192 -15.30 3.62 3.03
N LEU A 193 -15.34 2.80 4.08
CA LEU A 193 -14.48 2.96 5.25
C LEU A 193 -12.99 2.83 4.89
N SER A 194 -12.67 1.86 4.03
CA SER A 194 -11.30 1.69 3.55
C SER A 194 -10.85 2.89 2.72
N GLY A 195 -11.72 3.46 1.90
CA GLY A 195 -11.45 4.71 1.16
C GLY A 195 -11.20 5.92 2.08
N LEU A 196 -11.96 6.02 3.17
CA LEU A 196 -11.82 7.10 4.14
C LEU A 196 -10.45 7.09 4.85
N LEU A 197 -9.80 5.94 4.92
CA LEU A 197 -8.46 5.77 5.48
C LEU A 197 -7.38 6.50 4.65
N PHE A 198 -7.59 6.68 3.36
CA PHE A 198 -6.61 7.35 2.49
C PHE A 198 -6.34 8.78 2.96
N VAL A 199 -7.38 9.52 3.34
CA VAL A 199 -7.26 10.94 3.69
C VAL A 199 -6.29 11.17 4.85
N PRO A 200 -6.45 10.55 6.03
CA PRO A 200 -5.51 10.77 7.13
C PRO A 200 -4.10 10.28 6.83
N VAL A 201 -3.94 9.16 6.11
CA VAL A 201 -2.60 8.66 5.75
C VAL A 201 -1.92 9.59 4.75
N LEU A 202 -2.65 10.13 3.77
CA LEU A 202 -2.08 11.12 2.84
C LEU A 202 -1.72 12.44 3.52
N ILE A 203 -2.52 12.90 4.48
CA ILE A 203 -2.19 14.09 5.29
C ILE A 203 -0.91 13.84 6.07
N VAL A 204 -0.78 12.71 6.76
CA VAL A 204 0.44 12.34 7.51
C VAL A 204 1.63 12.24 6.56
N THR A 205 1.45 11.64 5.38
CA THR A 205 2.49 11.56 4.34
C THR A 205 2.95 12.94 3.90
N ALA A 206 2.01 13.84 3.56
CA ALA A 206 2.32 15.19 3.12
C ALA A 206 3.03 16.00 4.23
N ILE A 207 2.56 15.93 5.46
CA ILE A 207 3.18 16.60 6.60
C ILE A 207 4.61 16.06 6.82
N THR A 208 4.80 14.75 6.81
CA THR A 208 6.12 14.15 7.04
C THR A 208 7.10 14.52 5.93
N LEU A 209 6.67 14.47 4.67
CA LEU A 209 7.50 14.85 3.53
C LEU A 209 7.87 16.34 3.54
N SER A 210 7.02 17.22 4.08
CA SER A 210 7.28 18.65 4.17
C SER A 210 8.07 19.05 5.43
N ALA A 211 7.87 18.35 6.54
CA ALA A 211 8.50 18.70 7.82
C ALA A 211 9.96 18.22 7.93
N VAL A 212 10.30 17.12 7.26
CA VAL A 212 11.64 16.52 7.33
C VAL A 212 12.44 16.88 6.09
N GLY A 213 13.64 17.44 6.25
CA GLY A 213 14.55 17.77 5.14
C GLY A 213 15.42 16.60 4.69
N GLY A 214 15.82 16.60 3.41
CA GLY A 214 16.81 15.67 2.86
C GLY A 214 16.31 14.23 2.69
N PRO A 215 17.22 13.28 2.42
CA PRO A 215 16.87 11.88 2.13
C PRO A 215 16.29 11.13 3.34
N ALA A 216 16.49 11.66 4.56
CA ALA A 216 15.94 11.07 5.78
C ALA A 216 14.40 11.08 5.81
N ARG A 217 13.74 11.98 5.05
CA ARG A 217 12.27 12.14 5.03
C ARG A 217 11.52 10.85 4.68
N THR A 218 12.02 10.08 3.74
CA THR A 218 11.38 8.81 3.30
C THR A 218 11.52 7.71 4.33
N TYR A 219 12.62 7.66 5.06
CA TYR A 219 12.80 6.72 6.16
C TYR A 219 11.93 7.08 7.36
N VAL A 220 11.83 8.37 7.71
CA VAL A 220 10.93 8.85 8.76
C VAL A 220 9.48 8.55 8.38
N LEU A 221 9.09 8.80 7.12
CA LEU A 221 7.77 8.45 6.61
C LEU A 221 7.50 6.95 6.75
N SER A 222 8.45 6.11 6.36
CA SER A 222 8.33 4.66 6.49
C SER A 222 8.16 4.22 7.95
N ALA A 223 8.90 4.83 8.88
CA ALA A 223 8.78 4.54 10.30
C ALA A 223 7.41 4.96 10.86
N VAL A 224 6.89 6.13 10.46
CA VAL A 224 5.56 6.60 10.85
C VAL A 224 4.47 5.67 10.33
N LEU A 225 4.53 5.28 9.05
CA LEU A 225 3.56 4.36 8.45
C LEU A 225 3.60 2.97 9.11
N LEU A 226 4.78 2.45 9.44
CA LEU A 226 4.92 1.19 10.18
C LEU A 226 4.39 1.31 11.62
N GLY A 227 4.58 2.45 12.27
CA GLY A 227 3.98 2.74 13.57
C GLY A 227 2.45 2.71 13.53
N LEU A 228 1.84 3.36 12.53
CA LEU A 228 0.39 3.32 12.29
C LEU A 228 -0.09 1.90 11.99
N ALA A 229 0.67 1.15 11.18
CA ALA A 229 0.39 -0.26 10.91
C ALA A 229 0.37 -1.11 12.19
N GLY A 230 1.35 -0.91 13.06
CA GLY A 230 1.43 -1.59 14.35
C GLY A 230 0.22 -1.30 15.24
N ILE A 231 -0.19 -0.03 15.33
CA ILE A 231 -1.38 0.39 16.08
C ILE A 231 -2.64 -0.28 15.51
N ALA A 232 -2.83 -0.23 14.19
CA ALA A 232 -3.97 -0.85 13.52
C ALA A 232 -4.02 -2.36 13.73
N LEU A 233 -2.87 -3.03 13.64
CA LEU A 233 -2.77 -4.48 13.84
C LEU A 233 -3.09 -4.87 15.29
N VAL A 234 -2.54 -4.16 16.28
CA VAL A 234 -2.83 -4.41 17.69
C VAL A 234 -4.29 -4.15 18.00
N ALA A 235 -4.89 -3.10 17.44
CA ALA A 235 -6.31 -2.82 17.55
C ALA A 235 -7.15 -3.96 16.94
N ALA A 236 -6.81 -4.43 15.75
CA ALA A 236 -7.49 -5.54 15.10
C ALA A 236 -7.44 -6.83 15.95
N LEU A 237 -6.26 -7.20 16.45
CA LEU A 237 -6.07 -8.40 17.27
C LEU A 237 -6.80 -8.33 18.62
N ARG A 238 -6.91 -7.14 19.22
CA ARG A 238 -7.63 -6.96 20.50
C ARG A 238 -9.15 -6.90 20.31
N TRP A 239 -9.62 -6.41 19.17
CA TRP A 239 -11.05 -6.24 18.92
C TRP A 239 -11.74 -7.52 18.44
N VAL A 240 -10.97 -8.45 17.85
CA VAL A 240 -11.51 -9.70 17.33
C VAL A 240 -11.73 -10.71 18.47
N THR A 241 -12.95 -10.69 19.00
CA THR A 241 -13.51 -11.83 19.74
C THR A 241 -14.26 -12.74 18.76
N PHE A 242 -14.33 -14.02 19.04
CA PHE A 242 -14.97 -15.05 18.18
C PHE A 242 -16.42 -14.70 17.83
N GLU A 243 -17.14 -14.08 18.77
CA GLU A 243 -18.56 -13.67 18.61
C GLU A 243 -18.72 -12.56 17.56
N ARG A 244 -17.79 -11.59 17.48
CA ARG A 244 -17.84 -10.47 16.51
C ARG A 244 -17.36 -10.84 15.11
N TYR A 245 -16.66 -11.96 14.96
CA TYR A 245 -16.23 -12.43 13.64
C TYR A 245 -17.35 -13.09 12.86
N LEU A 246 -18.41 -13.56 13.57
CA LEU A 246 -19.58 -14.24 13.00
C LEU A 246 -20.77 -13.30 12.76
N GLU A 247 -20.85 -12.14 13.42
CA GLU A 247 -21.84 -11.08 13.17
C GLU A 247 -21.47 -10.25 11.91
#